data_d09ad073cc979eabc06fdd9289b1e517
#
_entry.id   d09ad073cc979eabc06fdd9289b1e517
#
_cell.length_a   1.000
_cell.length_b   1.000
_cell.length_c   1.000
_cell.angle_alpha   90.00
_cell.angle_beta   90.00
_cell.angle_gamma   90.00
#
_symmetry.space_group_name_H-M   'P 1'
#
loop_
_entity.id
_entity.type
_entity.pdbx_description
1 polymer ?
#
loop_
_entity_poly.entity_id
_entity_poly.type
_entity_poly.pdbx_seq_one_letter_code
_entity_poly.pdbx_strand_id
1 'polypeptide(L)'
;LIKFVFEKSALYEIFFGRYVVASFLLFCFVVIAKKKVSLKTQYPFLTILRVVLHFLAFSAFFISLTFMPLATANALFFSSPFFVSIFAKFFLKEFIGIRRWSAIVFGFIGVYVVLNPNFSEFEYKNLLPVLSAFLYASSMVITKYTSVKDDVYTQLFYFYLISIAILIVIFLIMGQG
;
A
#
# COMPACT_ATOMS: atom_id res chain seq x y z
N LEU A 1 -22.14 2.68 1.65
CA LEU A 1 -21.71 1.47 2.36
C LEU A 1 -20.43 1.73 3.15
N ILE A 2 -19.39 2.35 2.57
CA ILE A 2 -18.10 2.63 3.24
C ILE A 2 -18.28 3.58 4.44
N LYS A 3 -19.15 4.60 4.36
CA LYS A 3 -19.44 5.48 5.49
C LYS A 3 -20.04 4.77 6.72
N PHE A 4 -20.76 3.67 6.52
CA PHE A 4 -21.36 2.87 7.60
C PHE A 4 -20.37 1.94 8.29
N VAL A 5 -19.25 1.64 7.64
CA VAL A 5 -18.20 0.74 8.11
C VAL A 5 -17.16 1.49 8.95
N PHE A 6 -17.21 2.83 8.97
CA PHE A 6 -16.25 3.70 9.69
C PHE A 6 -16.60 4.03 11.14
N GLU A 7 -17.51 3.31 11.78
CA GLU A 7 -17.54 3.29 13.24
C GLU A 7 -16.25 2.66 13.77
N LYS A 8 -15.70 3.24 14.82
CA LYS A 8 -14.31 3.05 15.33
C LYS A 8 -13.78 1.61 15.43
N SER A 9 -14.63 0.61 15.43
CA SER A 9 -14.27 -0.82 15.52
C SER A 9 -14.06 -1.51 14.16
N ALA A 10 -14.60 -0.96 13.07
CA ALA A 10 -14.70 -1.69 11.81
C ALA A 10 -13.44 -1.71 10.94
N LEU A 11 -12.53 -0.75 11.07
CA LEU A 11 -11.34 -0.70 10.22
C LEU A 11 -10.40 -1.88 10.47
N TYR A 12 -10.10 -2.19 11.74
CA TYR A 12 -9.22 -3.31 12.05
C TYR A 12 -9.86 -4.65 11.70
N GLU A 13 -11.19 -4.80 11.83
CA GLU A 13 -11.90 -6.01 11.44
C GLU A 13 -11.80 -6.27 9.93
N ILE A 14 -11.97 -5.23 9.13
CA ILE A 14 -11.83 -5.32 7.67
C ILE A 14 -10.38 -5.68 7.29
N PHE A 15 -9.40 -5.01 7.89
CA PHE A 15 -8.00 -5.33 7.63
C PHE A 15 -7.65 -6.74 8.09
N PHE A 16 -8.07 -7.11 9.29
CA PHE A 16 -7.83 -8.44 9.82
C PHE A 16 -8.46 -9.52 8.93
N GLY A 17 -9.74 -9.39 8.60
CA GLY A 17 -10.44 -10.32 7.72
C GLY A 17 -9.76 -10.44 6.35
N ARG A 18 -9.37 -9.31 5.75
CA ARG A 18 -8.66 -9.28 4.47
C ARG A 18 -7.33 -10.04 4.53
N TYR A 19 -6.51 -9.80 5.56
CA TYR A 19 -5.19 -10.43 5.67
C TYR A 19 -5.30 -11.90 6.04
N VAL A 20 -6.26 -12.30 6.88
CA VAL A 20 -6.51 -13.71 7.22
C VAL A 20 -6.97 -14.49 5.98
N VAL A 21 -7.96 -13.98 5.26
CA VAL A 21 -8.46 -14.62 4.03
C VAL A 21 -7.36 -14.72 2.97
N ALA A 22 -6.61 -13.65 2.76
CA ALA A 22 -5.52 -13.65 1.78
C ALA A 22 -4.38 -14.60 2.17
N SER A 23 -4.03 -14.70 3.46
CA SER A 23 -3.05 -15.66 3.96
C SER A 23 -3.51 -17.09 3.75
N PHE A 24 -4.78 -17.37 4.05
CA PHE A 24 -5.37 -18.70 3.84
C PHE A 24 -5.34 -19.09 2.36
N LEU A 25 -5.74 -18.19 1.47
CA LEU A 25 -5.70 -18.43 0.02
C LEU A 25 -4.27 -18.65 -0.48
N LEU A 26 -3.30 -17.87 0.02
CA LEU A 26 -1.89 -18.07 -0.31
C LEU A 26 -1.40 -19.45 0.16
N PHE A 27 -1.74 -19.84 1.38
CA PHE A 27 -1.38 -21.15 1.92
C PHE A 27 -1.97 -22.29 1.05
N CYS A 28 -3.26 -22.23 0.74
CA CYS A 28 -3.91 -23.19 -0.14
C CYS A 28 -3.23 -23.26 -1.52
N PHE A 29 -2.92 -22.10 -2.10
CA PHE A 29 -2.25 -22.04 -3.40
C PHE A 29 -0.85 -22.67 -3.37
N VAL A 30 -0.05 -22.37 -2.34
CA VAL A 30 1.31 -22.94 -2.19
C VAL A 30 1.26 -24.45 -2.04
N VAL A 31 0.31 -24.97 -1.25
CA VAL A 31 0.13 -26.42 -1.04
C VAL A 31 -0.31 -27.10 -2.34
N ILE A 32 -1.33 -26.57 -3.02
CA ILE A 32 -1.86 -27.14 -4.28
C ILE A 32 -0.81 -27.09 -5.39
N ALA A 33 -0.11 -25.96 -5.52
CA ALA A 33 0.91 -25.77 -6.53
C ALA A 33 2.24 -26.47 -6.22
N LYS A 34 2.36 -27.14 -5.07
CA LYS A 34 3.59 -27.81 -4.58
C LYS A 34 4.82 -26.89 -4.64
N LYS A 35 4.64 -25.60 -4.40
CA LYS A 35 5.71 -24.62 -4.43
C LYS A 35 6.54 -24.68 -3.15
N LYS A 36 7.87 -24.71 -3.30
CA LYS A 36 8.78 -24.59 -2.16
C LYS A 36 8.88 -23.13 -1.77
N VAL A 37 8.36 -22.78 -0.60
CA VAL A 37 8.54 -21.45 -0.01
C VAL A 37 9.82 -21.47 0.82
N SER A 38 10.77 -20.63 0.48
CA SER A 38 11.94 -20.44 1.32
C SER A 38 11.55 -19.59 2.54
N LEU A 39 11.78 -20.12 3.74
CA LEU A 39 11.59 -19.35 4.97
C LEU A 39 12.79 -18.44 5.30
N LYS A 40 13.77 -18.36 4.40
CA LYS A 40 14.91 -17.48 4.55
C LYS A 40 14.80 -16.30 3.61
N THR A 41 14.63 -15.09 4.15
CA THR A 41 14.77 -13.85 3.39
C THR A 41 16.22 -13.35 3.47
N GLN A 42 16.72 -12.83 2.36
CA GLN A 42 18.05 -12.21 2.29
C GLN A 42 18.06 -10.80 2.90
N TYR A 43 16.87 -10.18 3.02
CA TYR A 43 16.72 -8.79 3.44
C TYR A 43 15.68 -8.62 4.55
N PRO A 44 15.90 -9.18 5.78
CA PRO A 44 14.86 -9.18 6.83
C PRO A 44 14.43 -7.76 7.22
N PHE A 45 15.35 -6.82 7.38
CA PHE A 45 15.03 -5.43 7.71
C PHE A 45 14.18 -4.74 6.64
N LEU A 46 14.56 -4.88 5.36
CA LEU A 46 13.79 -4.28 4.26
C LEU A 46 12.41 -4.94 4.12
N THR A 47 12.31 -6.22 4.43
CA THR A 47 11.03 -6.94 4.42
C THR A 47 10.08 -6.40 5.49
N ILE A 48 10.56 -6.15 6.70
CA ILE A 48 9.76 -5.51 7.76
C ILE A 48 9.40 -4.09 7.37
N LEU A 49 10.39 -3.30 6.95
CA LEU A 49 10.20 -1.89 6.58
C LEU A 49 9.12 -1.73 5.49
N ARG A 50 9.17 -2.55 4.42
CA ARG A 50 8.18 -2.46 3.34
C ARG A 50 6.76 -2.78 3.81
N VAL A 51 6.60 -3.75 4.74
CA VAL A 51 5.27 -4.11 5.27
C VAL A 51 4.73 -2.99 6.15
N VAL A 52 5.57 -2.41 7.00
CA VAL A 52 5.19 -1.26 7.83
C VAL A 52 4.80 -0.07 6.97
N LEU A 53 5.61 0.27 5.96
CA LEU A 53 5.29 1.35 5.02
C LEU A 53 3.97 1.10 4.27
N HIS A 54 3.74 -0.12 3.84
CA HIS A 54 2.51 -0.51 3.17
C HIS A 54 1.30 -0.38 4.10
N PHE A 55 1.43 -0.85 5.34
CA PHE A 55 0.37 -0.73 6.35
C PHE A 55 0.05 0.74 6.65
N LEU A 56 1.07 1.57 6.86
CA LEU A 56 0.91 3.01 7.08
C LEU A 56 0.27 3.70 5.86
N ALA A 57 0.66 3.31 4.64
CA ALA A 57 0.07 3.83 3.42
C ALA A 57 -1.44 3.57 3.37
N PHE A 58 -1.85 2.33 3.59
CA PHE A 58 -3.26 1.97 3.61
C PHE A 58 -4.01 2.67 4.74
N SER A 59 -3.44 2.73 5.93
CA SER A 59 -4.06 3.44 7.07
C SER A 59 -4.27 4.92 6.74
N ALA A 60 -3.27 5.61 6.19
CA ALA A 60 -3.38 7.00 5.78
C ALA A 60 -4.46 7.20 4.69
N PHE A 61 -4.52 6.28 3.71
CA PHE A 61 -5.54 6.31 2.67
C PHE A 61 -6.95 6.18 3.26
N PHE A 62 -7.17 5.17 4.11
CA PHE A 62 -8.49 4.97 4.72
C PHE A 62 -8.89 6.12 5.66
N ILE A 63 -7.95 6.66 6.43
CA ILE A 63 -8.21 7.86 7.25
C ILE A 63 -8.64 9.03 6.35
N SER A 64 -8.05 9.19 5.16
CA SER A 64 -8.44 10.27 4.25
C SER A 64 -9.91 10.18 3.81
N LEU A 65 -10.47 8.97 3.73
CA LEU A 65 -11.88 8.76 3.35
C LEU A 65 -12.88 9.28 4.39
N THR A 66 -12.44 9.58 5.61
CA THR A 66 -13.28 10.24 6.61
C THR A 66 -13.47 11.73 6.32
N PHE A 67 -12.57 12.32 5.52
CA PHE A 67 -12.55 13.76 5.24
C PHE A 67 -12.95 14.09 3.81
N MET A 68 -12.88 13.13 2.88
CA MET A 68 -13.14 13.37 1.47
C MET A 68 -13.79 12.18 0.77
N PRO A 69 -14.48 12.41 -0.37
CA PRO A 69 -15.05 11.33 -1.20
C PRO A 69 -13.96 10.39 -1.72
N LEU A 70 -14.33 9.11 -1.89
CA LEU A 70 -13.43 8.07 -2.42
C LEU A 70 -12.83 8.45 -3.79
N ALA A 71 -13.60 9.11 -4.64
CA ALA A 71 -13.14 9.55 -5.95
C ALA A 71 -11.96 10.54 -5.82
N THR A 72 -12.08 11.53 -4.94
CA THR A 72 -11.03 12.52 -4.68
C THR A 72 -9.80 11.87 -4.05
N ALA A 73 -9.98 11.00 -3.04
CA ALA A 73 -8.87 10.31 -2.41
C ALA A 73 -8.10 9.43 -3.40
N ASN A 74 -8.81 8.66 -4.24
CA ASN A 74 -8.19 7.85 -5.30
C ASN A 74 -7.42 8.70 -6.30
N ALA A 75 -7.98 9.82 -6.70
CA ALA A 75 -7.32 10.70 -7.65
C ALA A 75 -5.99 11.25 -7.11
N LEU A 76 -5.97 11.69 -5.87
CA LEU A 76 -4.74 12.11 -5.21
C LEU A 76 -3.75 10.95 -5.03
N PHE A 77 -4.26 9.74 -4.74
CA PHE A 77 -3.44 8.52 -4.65
C PHE A 77 -2.84 8.11 -6.00
N PHE A 78 -3.42 8.50 -7.14
CA PHE A 78 -2.81 8.31 -8.46
C PHE A 78 -1.48 9.05 -8.64
N SER A 79 -1.05 9.86 -7.67
CA SER A 79 0.32 10.36 -7.61
C SER A 79 1.36 9.24 -7.33
N SER A 80 0.94 8.06 -6.87
CA SER A 80 1.83 6.94 -6.55
C SER A 80 2.75 6.49 -7.69
N PRO A 81 2.33 6.36 -8.97
CA PRO A 81 3.23 6.01 -10.07
C PRO A 81 4.34 7.04 -10.31
N PHE A 82 4.08 8.31 -10.00
CA PHE A 82 5.09 9.36 -10.05
C PHE A 82 6.18 9.11 -9.00
N PHE A 83 5.80 8.90 -7.75
CA PHE A 83 6.74 8.58 -6.67
C PHE A 83 7.49 7.26 -6.94
N VAL A 84 6.80 6.21 -7.40
CA VAL A 84 7.44 4.94 -7.79
C VAL A 84 8.51 5.17 -8.85
N SER A 85 8.23 6.02 -9.85
CA SER A 85 9.18 6.31 -10.92
C SER A 85 10.40 7.07 -10.41
N ILE A 86 10.19 8.09 -9.58
CA ILE A 86 11.29 8.85 -8.96
C ILE A 86 12.15 7.90 -8.12
N PHE A 87 11.54 7.12 -7.23
CA PHE A 87 12.30 6.22 -6.35
C PHE A 87 13.01 5.11 -7.12
N ALA A 88 12.40 4.54 -8.17
CA ALA A 88 13.05 3.55 -9.03
C ALA A 88 14.30 4.14 -9.71
N LYS A 89 14.24 5.39 -10.16
CA LYS A 89 15.40 6.08 -10.75
C LYS A 89 16.52 6.26 -9.72
N PHE A 90 16.20 6.75 -8.52
CA PHE A 90 17.22 7.07 -7.52
C PHE A 90 17.75 5.84 -6.77
N PHE A 91 16.89 4.92 -6.34
CA PHE A 91 17.27 3.78 -5.50
C PHE A 91 17.65 2.54 -6.32
N LEU A 92 16.95 2.29 -7.44
CA LEU A 92 17.21 1.13 -8.30
C LEU A 92 18.12 1.49 -9.48
N LYS A 93 18.46 2.77 -9.65
CA LYS A 93 19.26 3.29 -10.78
C LYS A 93 18.66 2.92 -12.14
N GLU A 94 17.32 2.80 -12.21
CA GLU A 94 16.63 2.46 -13.46
C GLU A 94 16.50 3.65 -14.37
N PHE A 95 16.70 3.40 -15.66
CA PHE A 95 16.40 4.40 -16.68
C PHE A 95 14.87 4.44 -16.90
N ILE A 96 14.30 5.63 -16.68
CA ILE A 96 12.87 5.87 -16.89
C ILE A 96 12.70 6.58 -18.23
N GLY A 97 12.23 5.83 -19.23
CA GLY A 97 12.00 6.35 -20.57
C GLY A 97 10.88 7.39 -20.62
N ILE A 98 10.92 8.22 -21.65
CA ILE A 98 9.94 9.27 -21.90
C ILE A 98 8.49 8.74 -21.95
N ARG A 99 8.29 7.52 -22.46
CA ARG A 99 6.97 6.87 -22.52
C ARG A 99 6.32 6.71 -21.15
N ARG A 100 7.12 6.38 -20.12
CA ARG A 100 6.61 6.23 -18.74
C ARG A 100 6.27 7.59 -18.16
N TRP A 101 7.10 8.61 -18.41
CA TRP A 101 6.82 9.98 -17.99
C TRP A 101 5.57 10.53 -18.66
N SER A 102 5.41 10.35 -19.98
CA SER A 102 4.21 10.80 -20.66
C SER A 102 2.94 10.12 -20.15
N ALA A 103 2.98 8.80 -19.91
CA ALA A 103 1.84 8.08 -19.33
C ALA A 103 1.43 8.63 -17.96
N ILE A 104 2.38 8.97 -17.10
CA ILE A 104 2.12 9.59 -15.79
C ILE A 104 1.46 10.96 -15.98
N VAL A 105 1.99 11.81 -16.85
CA VAL A 105 1.44 13.15 -17.11
C VAL A 105 0.01 13.06 -17.66
N PHE A 106 -0.23 12.20 -18.65
CA PHE A 106 -1.58 11.99 -19.19
C PHE A 106 -2.55 11.43 -18.13
N GLY A 107 -2.08 10.52 -17.27
CA GLY A 107 -2.87 10.02 -16.15
C GLY A 107 -3.28 11.15 -15.18
N PHE A 108 -2.36 12.05 -14.84
CA PHE A 108 -2.67 13.22 -14.00
C PHE A 108 -3.65 14.18 -14.66
N ILE A 109 -3.50 14.46 -15.97
CA ILE A 109 -4.45 15.29 -16.71
C ILE A 109 -5.84 14.66 -16.70
N GLY A 110 -5.94 13.34 -16.93
CA GLY A 110 -7.22 12.62 -16.85
C GLY A 110 -7.89 12.73 -15.49
N VAL A 111 -7.11 12.56 -14.42
CA VAL A 111 -7.59 12.73 -13.03
C VAL A 111 -8.06 14.16 -12.79
N TYR A 112 -7.30 15.15 -13.21
CA TYR A 112 -7.64 16.56 -13.08
C TYR A 112 -8.97 16.90 -13.77
N VAL A 113 -9.16 16.42 -15.01
CA VAL A 113 -10.39 16.65 -15.78
C VAL A 113 -11.61 16.01 -15.10
N VAL A 114 -11.46 14.78 -14.60
CA VAL A 114 -12.58 14.04 -13.94
C VAL A 114 -12.98 14.67 -12.61
N LEU A 115 -12.00 15.12 -11.83
CA LEU A 115 -12.26 15.65 -10.50
C LEU A 115 -12.71 17.10 -10.50
N ASN A 116 -12.32 17.87 -11.53
CA ASN A 116 -12.55 19.32 -11.56
C ASN A 116 -12.35 19.99 -10.19
N PRO A 117 -11.14 19.86 -9.59
CA PRO A 117 -10.93 20.23 -8.20
C PRO A 117 -11.05 21.76 -8.04
N ASN A 118 -11.95 22.19 -7.13
CA ASN A 118 -11.98 23.57 -6.66
C ASN A 118 -10.79 23.79 -5.73
N PHE A 119 -9.70 24.36 -6.23
CA PHE A 119 -8.49 24.67 -5.46
C PHE A 119 -8.69 25.72 -4.36
N SER A 120 -9.80 26.44 -4.37
CA SER A 120 -10.15 27.39 -3.30
C SER A 120 -10.42 26.73 -1.95
N GLU A 121 -10.66 25.42 -1.91
CA GLU A 121 -10.95 24.64 -0.69
C GLU A 121 -9.83 23.64 -0.35
N PHE A 122 -8.58 23.92 -0.76
CA PHE A 122 -7.46 23.04 -0.43
C PHE A 122 -7.20 23.04 1.07
N GLU A 123 -7.58 21.96 1.74
CA GLU A 123 -7.27 21.72 3.15
C GLU A 123 -6.01 20.83 3.29
N TYR A 124 -5.27 20.99 4.40
CA TYR A 124 -4.12 20.14 4.72
C TYR A 124 -4.48 18.63 4.78
N LYS A 125 -5.75 18.30 5.02
CA LYS A 125 -6.28 16.91 4.98
C LYS A 125 -6.14 16.26 3.61
N ASN A 126 -6.10 17.06 2.54
CA ASN A 126 -5.91 16.59 1.17
C ASN A 126 -4.48 16.02 0.94
N LEU A 127 -3.55 16.29 1.83
CA LEU A 127 -2.21 15.71 1.79
C LEU A 127 -2.17 14.25 2.24
N LEU A 128 -3.18 13.74 2.98
CA LEU A 128 -3.19 12.36 3.46
C LEU A 128 -3.13 11.31 2.33
N PRO A 129 -3.93 11.39 1.25
CA PRO A 129 -3.81 10.45 0.13
C PRO A 129 -2.48 10.56 -0.60
N VAL A 130 -1.90 11.76 -0.68
CA VAL A 130 -0.58 11.97 -1.30
C VAL A 130 0.53 11.35 -0.44
N LEU A 131 0.45 11.50 0.89
CA LEU A 131 1.33 10.83 1.84
C LEU A 131 1.19 9.29 1.72
N SER A 132 -0.04 8.80 1.61
CA SER A 132 -0.32 7.40 1.36
C SER A 132 0.35 6.92 0.07
N ALA A 133 0.23 7.67 -1.02
CA ALA A 133 0.86 7.38 -2.30
C ALA A 133 2.39 7.32 -2.20
N PHE A 134 3.00 8.22 -1.44
CA PHE A 134 4.44 8.26 -1.18
C PHE A 134 4.92 7.02 -0.39
N LEU A 135 4.23 6.68 0.70
CA LEU A 135 4.54 5.50 1.52
C LEU A 135 4.34 4.20 0.73
N TYR A 136 3.27 4.11 -0.05
CA TYR A 136 3.01 3.00 -0.95
C TYR A 136 4.11 2.83 -1.99
N ALA A 137 4.52 3.91 -2.65
CA ALA A 137 5.58 3.91 -3.63
C ALA A 137 6.92 3.45 -3.03
N SER A 138 7.24 3.89 -1.81
CA SER A 138 8.41 3.45 -1.07
C SER A 138 8.38 1.94 -0.83
N SER A 139 7.25 1.40 -0.37
CA SER A 139 7.04 -0.04 -0.20
C SER A 139 7.22 -0.82 -1.50
N MET A 140 6.68 -0.31 -2.62
CA MET A 140 6.78 -0.95 -3.95
C MET A 140 8.23 -1.02 -4.44
N VAL A 141 8.99 0.04 -4.26
CA VAL A 141 10.41 0.08 -4.68
C VAL A 141 11.26 -0.86 -3.84
N ILE A 142 11.02 -0.93 -2.52
CA ILE A 142 11.69 -1.91 -1.66
C ILE A 142 11.30 -3.34 -2.08
N THR A 143 10.03 -3.60 -2.38
CA THR A 143 9.56 -4.89 -2.89
C THR A 143 10.31 -5.28 -4.16
N LYS A 144 10.47 -4.37 -5.10
CA LYS A 144 11.22 -4.60 -6.33
C LYS A 144 12.70 -4.86 -6.07
N TYR A 145 13.31 -4.11 -5.16
CA TYR A 145 14.72 -4.32 -4.77
C TYR A 145 14.93 -5.72 -4.16
N THR A 146 14.06 -6.13 -3.26
CA THR A 146 14.18 -7.44 -2.59
C THR A 146 13.83 -8.61 -3.49
N SER A 147 13.00 -8.41 -4.53
CA SER A 147 12.60 -9.47 -5.49
C SER A 147 13.74 -10.02 -6.33
N VAL A 148 14.90 -9.37 -6.31
CA VAL A 148 16.11 -9.88 -7.03
C VAL A 148 16.64 -11.16 -6.38
N LYS A 149 16.51 -11.30 -5.06
CA LYS A 149 17.05 -12.44 -4.30
C LYS A 149 15.98 -13.27 -3.59
N ASP A 150 14.87 -12.63 -3.21
CA ASP A 150 13.79 -13.29 -2.50
C ASP A 150 12.68 -13.68 -3.49
N ASP A 151 12.29 -14.95 -3.47
CA ASP A 151 11.16 -15.43 -4.28
C ASP A 151 9.84 -14.76 -3.88
N VAL A 152 8.94 -14.63 -4.85
CA VAL A 152 7.64 -13.99 -4.66
C VAL A 152 6.84 -14.62 -3.52
N TYR A 153 6.87 -15.95 -3.40
CA TYR A 153 6.15 -16.66 -2.34
C TYR A 153 6.72 -16.36 -0.95
N THR A 154 8.05 -16.28 -0.83
CA THR A 154 8.73 -15.86 0.40
C THR A 154 8.33 -14.45 0.78
N GLN A 155 8.29 -13.54 -0.19
CA GLN A 155 7.89 -12.16 0.03
C GLN A 155 6.43 -12.02 0.48
N LEU A 156 5.51 -12.77 -0.14
CA LEU A 156 4.10 -12.79 0.25
C LEU A 156 3.90 -13.41 1.63
N PHE A 157 4.60 -14.50 1.94
CA PHE A 157 4.54 -15.14 3.24
C PHE A 157 4.89 -14.16 4.37
N TYR A 158 6.04 -13.49 4.27
CA TYR A 158 6.43 -12.50 5.27
C TYR A 158 5.52 -11.28 5.30
N PHE A 159 5.00 -10.86 4.15
CA PHE A 159 4.05 -9.75 4.08
C PHE A 159 2.81 -10.03 4.92
N TYR A 160 2.18 -11.18 4.74
CA TYR A 160 0.99 -11.53 5.51
C TYR A 160 1.30 -11.83 6.97
N LEU A 161 2.39 -12.54 7.27
CA LEU A 161 2.81 -12.85 8.63
C LEU A 161 3.01 -11.57 9.46
N ILE A 162 3.79 -10.62 8.94
CA ILE A 162 4.07 -9.37 9.64
C ILE A 162 2.81 -8.50 9.73
N SER A 163 1.99 -8.45 8.67
CA SER A 163 0.74 -7.69 8.70
C SER A 163 -0.23 -8.20 9.76
N ILE A 164 -0.38 -9.51 9.89
CA ILE A 164 -1.20 -10.12 10.96
C ILE A 164 -0.61 -9.82 12.33
N ALA A 165 0.70 -9.92 12.51
CA ALA A 165 1.35 -9.58 13.77
C ALA A 165 1.11 -8.12 14.17
N ILE A 166 1.21 -7.18 13.23
CA ILE A 166 0.90 -5.76 13.46
C ILE A 166 -0.56 -5.59 13.92
N LEU A 167 -1.51 -6.26 13.25
CA LEU A 167 -2.92 -6.18 13.60
C LEU A 167 -3.23 -6.78 14.97
N ILE A 168 -2.59 -7.89 15.33
CA ILE A 168 -2.73 -8.48 16.68
C ILE A 168 -2.23 -7.51 17.75
N VAL A 169 -1.06 -6.87 17.51
CA VAL A 169 -0.53 -5.87 18.44
C VAL A 169 -1.49 -4.69 18.60
N ILE A 170 -2.01 -4.17 17.49
CA ILE A 170 -3.00 -3.08 17.52
C ILE A 170 -4.25 -3.51 18.28
N PHE A 171 -4.76 -4.72 18.04
CA PHE A 171 -5.93 -5.25 18.74
C PHE A 171 -5.70 -5.37 20.24
N LEU A 172 -4.54 -5.87 20.68
CA LEU A 172 -4.20 -5.98 22.10
C LEU A 172 -4.10 -4.62 22.78
N ILE A 173 -3.58 -3.61 22.07
CA ILE A 173 -3.48 -2.24 22.61
C ILE A 173 -4.86 -1.57 22.69
N MET A 174 -5.70 -1.75 21.67
CA MET A 174 -7.03 -1.12 21.62
C MET A 174 -8.10 -1.90 22.41
N GLY A 175 -7.93 -3.20 22.58
CA GLY A 175 -8.87 -4.06 23.31
C GLY A 175 -8.74 -3.99 24.83
N GLN A 176 -7.77 -3.24 25.36
CA GLN A 176 -7.60 -3.01 26.82
C GLN A 176 -8.20 -1.67 27.28
N GLY A 177 -8.87 -0.94 26.44
CA GLY A 177 -9.61 0.30 26.71
C GLY A 177 -11.09 0.11 26.47
#